data_c5e5a400c3aff07f92025e963692c0a4
#
_entry.id   c5e5a400c3aff07f92025e963692c0a4
#
_cell.length_a   1.000
_cell.length_b   1.000
_cell.length_c   1.000
_cell.angle_alpha   90.00
_cell.angle_beta   90.00
_cell.angle_gamma   90.00
#
_symmetry.space_group_name_H-M   'P 1'
#
loop_
_entity.id
_entity.type
_entity.pdbx_description
1 polymer ?
#
loop_
_entity_poly.entity_id
_entity_poly.type
_entity_poly.pdbx_seq_one_letter_code
_entity_poly.pdbx_strand_id
1 'polypeptide(L)'
;MVEVSGAKITKCTVSNGGKGYTYGVVDLGTINSGAVSGGTPAKLIPIIPPSKGHGFDLYKELGADRVLVYARFDDSTKDFPIDSQFAQVSLVKNPTSFGTTSVYTGSTFSALKSIKFSTISGTPAVGGLLQQTVSTGTTAFGYISSYDSDVNVIKYIQDRSLYFGNKNDQTDYANVTNGSQQFDFVSTTSQVSFPGGSGSVETTFSSGITTDVNNNNVALGVSFTSGLASPEINKGSGDLLYIDNRAKISRNLRQKEDIKIILEF
;
A
#
# COMPACT_ATOMS: atom_id res chain seq x y z
N MET A 1 -9.28 -1.07 -41.37
CA MET A 1 -8.34 0.03 -41.77
C MET A 1 -6.94 -0.51 -41.63
N VAL A 2 -6.09 -0.28 -42.62
CA VAL A 2 -4.69 -0.75 -42.62
C VAL A 2 -3.78 0.50 -42.74
N GLU A 3 -2.82 0.60 -41.85
CA GLU A 3 -1.81 1.65 -41.85
C GLU A 3 -0.51 1.08 -42.47
N VAL A 4 0.09 1.80 -43.36
CA VAL A 4 1.30 1.39 -44.11
C VAL A 4 2.36 2.46 -43.94
N SER A 5 3.58 2.08 -43.59
CA SER A 5 4.75 2.95 -43.56
C SER A 5 5.98 2.20 -44.05
N GLY A 6 6.78 2.85 -44.92
CA GLY A 6 7.98 2.24 -45.48
C GLY A 6 7.72 0.95 -46.27
N ALA A 7 6.62 0.89 -47.03
CA ALA A 7 6.17 -0.31 -47.74
C ALA A 7 5.87 -1.54 -46.85
N LYS A 8 5.62 -1.33 -45.58
CA LYS A 8 5.25 -2.39 -44.63
C LYS A 8 3.93 -2.03 -43.92
N ILE A 9 3.10 -3.04 -43.67
CA ILE A 9 1.92 -2.87 -42.82
C ILE A 9 2.40 -2.69 -41.38
N THR A 10 2.07 -1.55 -40.76
CA THR A 10 2.45 -1.20 -39.41
C THR A 10 1.32 -1.45 -38.43
N LYS A 11 0.07 -1.35 -38.88
CA LYS A 11 -1.10 -1.58 -38.01
C LYS A 11 -2.30 -2.02 -38.85
N CYS A 12 -3.08 -2.90 -38.29
CA CYS A 12 -4.36 -3.32 -38.85
C CYS A 12 -5.43 -3.14 -37.79
N THR A 13 -6.42 -2.30 -38.06
CA THR A 13 -7.55 -2.05 -37.15
C THR A 13 -8.82 -2.59 -37.77
N VAL A 14 -9.49 -3.48 -37.02
CA VAL A 14 -10.82 -3.99 -37.38
C VAL A 14 -11.84 -2.90 -37.08
N SER A 15 -12.52 -2.37 -38.08
CA SER A 15 -13.54 -1.34 -37.90
C SER A 15 -14.92 -1.92 -37.54
N ASN A 16 -15.19 -3.15 -37.95
CA ASN A 16 -16.41 -3.88 -37.61
C ASN A 16 -16.07 -5.36 -37.49
N GLY A 17 -16.20 -5.89 -36.25
CA GLY A 17 -15.82 -7.27 -35.95
C GLY A 17 -16.82 -8.33 -36.43
N GLY A 18 -18.05 -7.96 -36.74
CA GLY A 18 -19.12 -8.90 -37.10
C GLY A 18 -19.51 -9.85 -35.94
N LYS A 19 -20.26 -10.89 -36.28
CA LYS A 19 -20.73 -11.92 -35.32
C LYS A 19 -20.82 -13.30 -35.98
N GLY A 20 -20.61 -14.36 -35.19
CA GLY A 20 -20.86 -15.75 -35.64
C GLY A 20 -19.76 -16.36 -36.50
N TYR A 21 -18.60 -15.77 -36.58
CA TYR A 21 -17.45 -16.33 -37.32
C TYR A 21 -16.81 -17.46 -36.51
N THR A 22 -16.44 -18.53 -37.18
CA THR A 22 -15.63 -19.64 -36.63
C THR A 22 -14.23 -19.68 -37.18
N TYR A 23 -14.06 -19.13 -38.38
CA TYR A 23 -12.77 -18.96 -39.01
C TYR A 23 -12.78 -17.74 -39.92
N GLY A 24 -11.61 -17.24 -40.32
CA GLY A 24 -11.47 -16.16 -41.26
C GLY A 24 -10.16 -16.29 -42.01
N VAL A 25 -10.19 -15.84 -43.27
CA VAL A 25 -9.01 -15.74 -44.11
C VAL A 25 -8.91 -14.32 -44.63
N VAL A 26 -7.73 -13.74 -44.57
CA VAL A 26 -7.44 -12.44 -45.18
C VAL A 26 -6.62 -12.68 -46.43
N ASP A 27 -7.26 -12.50 -47.58
CA ASP A 27 -6.58 -12.54 -48.87
C ASP A 27 -6.17 -11.11 -49.26
N LEU A 28 -4.88 -10.84 -49.27
CA LEU A 28 -4.31 -9.56 -49.70
C LEU A 28 -3.96 -9.56 -51.20
N GLY A 29 -4.00 -10.73 -51.85
CA GLY A 29 -3.67 -10.86 -53.30
C GLY A 29 -4.74 -10.30 -54.20
N THR A 30 -6.03 -10.36 -53.79
CA THR A 30 -7.17 -9.87 -54.59
C THR A 30 -7.40 -8.36 -54.46
N ILE A 31 -6.86 -7.71 -53.45
CA ILE A 31 -7.05 -6.26 -53.19
C ILE A 31 -6.25 -5.40 -54.17
N ASN A 32 -5.22 -5.93 -54.77
CA ASN A 32 -4.38 -5.20 -55.66
C ASN A 32 -4.09 -6.02 -56.95
N SER A 33 -4.90 -5.86 -57.97
CA SER A 33 -4.68 -6.41 -59.30
C SER A 33 -3.46 -5.84 -60.02
N GLY A 34 -2.64 -5.07 -59.36
CA GLY A 34 -1.40 -4.45 -59.80
C GLY A 34 -0.23 -4.83 -58.93
N ALA A 35 0.35 -5.97 -59.22
CA ALA A 35 1.77 -6.29 -59.04
C ALA A 35 2.44 -5.77 -57.75
N VAL A 36 2.53 -6.62 -56.74
CA VAL A 36 3.71 -6.57 -55.86
C VAL A 36 4.87 -7.21 -56.63
N SER A 37 5.48 -6.43 -57.50
CA SER A 37 6.68 -6.86 -58.18
C SER A 37 7.85 -6.85 -57.21
N GLY A 38 8.31 -8.02 -56.81
CA GLY A 38 9.57 -8.21 -56.08
C GLY A 38 9.55 -8.09 -54.55
N GLY A 39 8.39 -7.99 -53.88
CA GLY A 39 8.29 -7.94 -52.41
C GLY A 39 7.78 -9.25 -51.81
N THR A 40 8.07 -9.50 -50.55
CA THR A 40 7.43 -10.56 -49.78
C THR A 40 6.01 -10.15 -49.44
N PRO A 41 4.98 -10.90 -49.84
CA PRO A 41 3.59 -10.54 -49.55
C PRO A 41 3.34 -10.55 -48.03
N ALA A 42 2.62 -9.53 -47.54
CA ALA A 42 2.20 -9.50 -46.14
C ALA A 42 1.18 -10.64 -45.88
N LYS A 43 1.28 -11.21 -44.70
CA LYS A 43 0.34 -12.23 -44.23
C LYS A 43 -0.39 -11.69 -42.99
N LEU A 44 -1.73 -11.64 -43.05
CA LEU A 44 -2.57 -11.30 -41.95
C LEU A 44 -3.35 -12.54 -41.50
N ILE A 45 -3.27 -12.86 -40.23
CA ILE A 45 -4.01 -13.98 -39.62
C ILE A 45 -5.06 -13.39 -38.68
N PRO A 46 -6.36 -13.55 -39.00
CA PRO A 46 -7.41 -13.09 -38.09
C PRO A 46 -7.49 -13.99 -36.87
N ILE A 47 -7.53 -13.36 -35.71
CA ILE A 47 -7.81 -14.04 -34.44
C ILE A 47 -9.28 -13.78 -34.12
N ILE A 48 -10.09 -14.83 -34.14
CA ILE A 48 -11.53 -14.75 -33.89
C ILE A 48 -11.74 -15.18 -32.43
N PRO A 49 -12.18 -14.27 -31.55
CA PRO A 49 -12.50 -14.64 -30.17
C PRO A 49 -13.77 -15.50 -30.12
N PRO A 50 -14.02 -16.23 -29.04
CA PRO A 50 -15.26 -16.97 -28.82
C PRO A 50 -16.47 -16.07 -28.98
N SER A 51 -17.55 -16.58 -29.56
CA SER A 51 -18.75 -15.81 -29.94
C SER A 51 -19.44 -15.09 -28.78
N LYS A 52 -19.25 -15.58 -27.56
CA LYS A 52 -19.79 -15.03 -26.30
C LYS A 52 -18.73 -14.35 -25.42
N GLY A 53 -17.50 -14.19 -25.93
CA GLY A 53 -16.35 -13.67 -25.21
C GLY A 53 -15.54 -14.74 -24.49
N HIS A 54 -14.33 -14.38 -24.08
CA HIS A 54 -13.45 -15.25 -23.29
C HIS A 54 -14.02 -15.47 -21.90
N GLY A 55 -13.88 -16.70 -21.39
CA GLY A 55 -14.34 -17.08 -20.07
C GLY A 55 -15.82 -17.51 -20.01
N PHE A 56 -16.57 -17.46 -21.13
CA PHE A 56 -17.95 -17.90 -21.15
C PHE A 56 -18.08 -19.43 -21.09
N ASP A 57 -17.20 -20.14 -21.79
CA ASP A 57 -17.17 -21.61 -21.84
C ASP A 57 -15.71 -22.06 -21.72
N LEU A 58 -15.26 -22.14 -20.49
CA LEU A 58 -13.86 -22.47 -20.17
C LEU A 58 -13.48 -23.87 -20.63
N TYR A 59 -14.44 -24.82 -20.60
CA TYR A 59 -14.21 -26.16 -21.09
C TYR A 59 -13.78 -26.17 -22.57
N LYS A 60 -14.49 -25.43 -23.43
CA LYS A 60 -14.15 -25.32 -24.86
C LYS A 60 -12.88 -24.51 -25.12
N GLU A 61 -12.66 -23.46 -24.34
CA GLU A 61 -11.50 -22.59 -24.52
C GLU A 61 -10.20 -23.27 -24.11
N LEU A 62 -10.19 -23.97 -23.01
CA LEU A 62 -9.03 -24.64 -22.46
C LEU A 62 -8.86 -26.06 -22.99
N GLY A 63 -9.90 -26.65 -23.56
CA GLY A 63 -9.90 -28.05 -23.99
C GLY A 63 -9.73 -29.04 -22.85
N ALA A 64 -10.14 -28.63 -21.63
CA ALA A 64 -9.98 -29.39 -20.40
C ALA A 64 -11.17 -29.16 -19.48
N ASP A 65 -11.55 -30.17 -18.71
CA ASP A 65 -12.60 -30.11 -17.69
C ASP A 65 -12.05 -29.65 -16.32
N ARG A 66 -10.74 -29.61 -16.18
CA ARG A 66 -10.05 -29.23 -14.94
C ARG A 66 -8.79 -28.44 -15.24
N VAL A 67 -8.56 -27.45 -14.37
CA VAL A 67 -7.31 -26.68 -14.37
C VAL A 67 -6.66 -26.78 -13.00
N LEU A 68 -5.39 -27.18 -12.96
CA LEU A 68 -4.58 -27.15 -11.77
C LEU A 68 -3.80 -25.84 -11.70
N VAL A 69 -4.10 -25.02 -10.71
CA VAL A 69 -3.28 -23.88 -10.33
C VAL A 69 -2.33 -24.33 -9.22
N TYR A 70 -1.04 -24.26 -9.47
CA TYR A 70 -0.01 -24.64 -8.53
C TYR A 70 0.83 -23.40 -8.17
N ALA A 71 0.95 -23.14 -6.89
CA ALA A 71 1.84 -22.11 -6.37
C ALA A 71 2.72 -22.69 -5.27
N ARG A 72 4.00 -22.41 -5.34
CA ARG A 72 4.96 -22.72 -4.27
C ARG A 72 5.45 -21.41 -3.69
N PHE A 73 5.37 -21.31 -2.38
CA PHE A 73 5.93 -20.21 -1.62
C PHE A 73 7.18 -20.72 -0.90
N ASP A 74 8.26 -19.95 -1.02
CA ASP A 74 9.57 -20.31 -0.47
C ASP A 74 10.13 -19.07 0.24
N ASP A 75 10.81 -19.28 1.36
CA ASP A 75 11.46 -18.20 2.10
C ASP A 75 12.58 -17.52 1.30
N SER A 76 13.22 -18.25 0.39
CA SER A 76 14.27 -17.70 -0.48
C SER A 76 13.80 -16.56 -1.37
N THR A 77 12.51 -16.52 -1.72
CA THR A 77 11.86 -15.46 -2.50
C THR A 77 11.19 -14.40 -1.65
N LYS A 78 11.16 -14.60 -0.32
CA LYS A 78 10.46 -13.73 0.65
C LYS A 78 8.94 -13.61 0.38
N ASP A 79 8.36 -14.64 -0.18
CA ASP A 79 6.93 -14.70 -0.47
C ASP A 79 6.07 -14.77 0.80
N PHE A 80 6.67 -15.19 1.91
CA PHE A 80 6.02 -15.24 3.22
C PHE A 80 6.71 -14.34 4.24
N PRO A 81 5.96 -13.63 5.08
CA PRO A 81 6.52 -13.07 6.29
C PRO A 81 6.91 -14.21 7.23
N ILE A 82 8.18 -14.26 7.63
CA ILE A 82 8.72 -15.25 8.57
C ILE A 82 8.15 -15.02 9.96
N ASP A 83 7.86 -13.78 10.28
CA ASP A 83 7.30 -13.35 11.55
C ASP A 83 6.17 -12.34 11.31
N SER A 84 4.99 -12.61 11.86
CA SER A 84 3.85 -11.70 11.82
C SER A 84 3.50 -11.28 13.23
N GLN A 85 3.53 -9.98 13.47
CA GLN A 85 3.18 -9.40 14.76
C GLN A 85 1.72 -8.98 14.88
N PHE A 86 0.92 -9.15 13.82
CA PHE A 86 -0.49 -8.80 13.85
C PHE A 86 -1.28 -9.83 14.68
N ALA A 87 -1.66 -9.41 15.88
CA ALA A 87 -2.52 -10.23 16.74
C ALA A 87 -4.01 -10.06 16.41
N GLN A 88 -4.40 -8.90 15.88
CA GLN A 88 -5.80 -8.58 15.66
C GLN A 88 -5.98 -7.66 14.45
N VAL A 89 -6.89 -8.02 13.56
CA VAL A 89 -7.32 -7.21 12.41
C VAL A 89 -8.82 -6.95 12.52
N SER A 90 -9.25 -5.72 12.33
CA SER A 90 -10.66 -5.36 12.40
C SER A 90 -11.08 -4.47 11.24
N LEU A 91 -12.36 -4.56 10.88
CA LEU A 91 -13.03 -3.64 9.97
C LEU A 91 -13.88 -2.69 10.77
N VAL A 92 -13.69 -1.38 10.55
CA VAL A 92 -14.42 -0.31 11.21
C VAL A 92 -15.17 0.50 10.16
N LYS A 93 -16.44 0.82 10.44
CA LYS A 93 -17.29 1.66 9.61
C LYS A 93 -17.52 3.01 10.29
N ASN A 94 -17.61 4.06 9.49
CA ASN A 94 -17.94 5.41 9.94
C ASN A 94 -17.08 5.93 11.10
N PRO A 95 -15.75 5.87 11.04
CA PRO A 95 -14.92 6.50 12.05
C PRO A 95 -15.18 8.00 12.08
N THR A 96 -14.99 8.65 13.22
CA THR A 96 -15.18 10.09 13.34
C THR A 96 -13.92 10.86 12.99
N SER A 97 -14.10 12.08 12.46
CA SER A 97 -12.99 13.02 12.19
C SER A 97 -12.26 13.39 13.47
N PHE A 98 -10.94 13.50 13.38
CA PHE A 98 -10.10 13.80 14.55
C PHE A 98 -10.56 15.07 15.29
N GLY A 99 -10.71 14.97 16.59
CA GLY A 99 -11.16 16.06 17.46
C GLY A 99 -12.64 16.41 17.34
N THR A 100 -13.44 15.64 16.60
CA THR A 100 -14.88 15.88 16.44
C THR A 100 -15.71 14.60 16.65
N THR A 101 -17.03 14.73 16.64
CA THR A 101 -17.99 13.62 16.68
C THR A 101 -18.61 13.33 15.30
N SER A 102 -18.25 14.11 14.27
CA SER A 102 -18.77 13.94 12.92
C SER A 102 -18.08 12.79 12.20
N VAL A 103 -18.83 12.04 11.39
CA VAL A 103 -18.29 10.96 10.58
C VAL A 103 -17.26 11.51 9.58
N TYR A 104 -16.14 10.85 9.48
CA TYR A 104 -15.08 11.20 8.54
C TYR A 104 -15.48 10.81 7.11
N THR A 105 -15.30 11.72 6.16
CA THR A 105 -15.70 11.54 4.76
C THR A 105 -14.55 11.56 3.76
N GLY A 106 -13.31 11.61 4.24
CA GLY A 106 -12.12 11.59 3.38
C GLY A 106 -11.86 10.21 2.75
N SER A 107 -10.86 10.16 1.87
CA SER A 107 -10.45 8.95 1.15
C SER A 107 -9.30 8.18 1.81
N THR A 108 -8.63 8.81 2.78
CA THR A 108 -7.55 8.22 3.58
C THR A 108 -7.98 8.23 5.05
N PHE A 109 -7.51 7.27 5.85
CA PHE A 109 -8.03 7.04 7.21
C PHE A 109 -6.87 6.87 8.19
N SER A 110 -6.00 7.87 8.31
CA SER A 110 -4.87 7.80 9.25
C SER A 110 -5.32 8.12 10.68
N ALA A 111 -5.18 7.15 11.59
CA ALA A 111 -5.36 7.34 13.03
C ALA A 111 -4.05 7.64 13.77
N LEU A 112 -2.95 7.84 13.06
CA LEU A 112 -1.62 8.04 13.62
C LEU A 112 -1.21 9.50 13.48
N LYS A 113 -0.49 10.00 14.49
CA LYS A 113 0.26 11.25 14.40
C LYS A 113 1.49 11.06 13.52
N SER A 114 1.97 12.12 12.90
CA SER A 114 3.13 12.04 12.00
C SER A 114 4.10 13.22 12.22
N ILE A 115 5.38 12.94 12.01
CA ILE A 115 6.45 13.94 12.02
C ILE A 115 7.21 13.86 10.70
N LYS A 116 7.35 14.98 10.03
CA LYS A 116 8.21 15.18 8.87
C LYS A 116 9.55 15.71 9.33
N PHE A 117 10.62 15.06 8.92
CA PHE A 117 11.97 15.45 9.26
C PHE A 117 12.67 16.11 8.07
N SER A 118 13.42 17.17 8.33
CA SER A 118 14.34 17.76 7.36
C SER A 118 15.60 16.92 7.20
N THR A 119 16.07 16.35 8.31
CA THR A 119 17.24 15.45 8.34
C THR A 119 17.02 14.35 9.36
N ILE A 120 17.45 13.14 9.02
CA ILE A 120 17.48 11.99 9.93
C ILE A 120 18.88 11.39 9.91
N SER A 121 19.40 11.08 11.09
CA SER A 121 20.62 10.30 11.31
C SER A 121 20.24 8.98 11.97
N GLY A 122 20.69 7.88 11.42
CA GLY A 122 20.26 6.53 11.84
C GLY A 122 18.99 6.05 11.13
N THR A 123 18.55 4.85 11.45
CA THR A 123 17.36 4.24 10.84
C THR A 123 16.30 3.98 11.92
N PRO A 124 15.17 4.70 11.88
CA PRO A 124 14.07 4.46 12.80
C PRO A 124 13.50 3.05 12.63
N ALA A 125 13.37 2.30 13.72
CA ALA A 125 12.79 0.97 13.72
C ALA A 125 11.37 0.98 14.30
N VAL A 126 10.46 0.21 13.71
CA VAL A 126 9.09 0.04 14.22
C VAL A 126 9.14 -0.47 15.66
N GLY A 127 8.31 0.10 16.54
CA GLY A 127 8.29 -0.18 17.98
C GLY A 127 9.35 0.59 18.77
N GLY A 128 10.26 1.33 18.12
CA GLY A 128 11.23 2.20 18.78
C GLY A 128 10.56 3.38 19.49
N LEU A 129 11.14 3.81 20.62
CA LEU A 129 10.64 4.93 21.39
C LEU A 129 11.17 6.26 20.82
N LEU A 130 10.24 7.11 20.38
CA LEU A 130 10.54 8.51 20.03
C LEU A 130 10.54 9.37 21.30
N GLN A 131 11.46 10.30 21.39
CA GLN A 131 11.57 11.24 22.50
C GLN A 131 11.96 12.63 22.00
N GLN A 132 11.34 13.66 22.56
CA GLN A 132 11.71 15.06 22.33
C GLN A 132 11.58 15.86 23.62
N THR A 133 12.60 16.57 24.01
CA THR A 133 12.49 17.56 25.08
C THR A 133 11.72 18.76 24.54
N VAL A 134 10.49 18.95 25.00
CA VAL A 134 9.58 20.01 24.53
C VAL A 134 9.66 21.28 25.37
N SER A 135 10.05 21.13 26.62
CA SER A 135 10.40 22.24 27.53
C SER A 135 11.29 21.72 28.65
N THR A 136 11.80 22.61 29.51
CA THR A 136 12.64 22.21 30.63
C THR A 136 11.90 21.21 31.53
N GLY A 137 12.48 20.02 31.69
CA GLY A 137 11.89 18.94 32.48
C GLY A 137 10.70 18.23 31.87
N THR A 138 10.37 18.51 30.61
CA THR A 138 9.20 17.93 29.93
C THR A 138 9.61 17.23 28.63
N THR A 139 9.29 15.96 28.52
CA THR A 139 9.63 15.15 27.34
C THR A 139 8.35 14.57 26.71
N ALA A 140 8.22 14.74 25.41
CA ALA A 140 7.22 14.04 24.60
C ALA A 140 7.74 12.65 24.24
N PHE A 141 6.86 11.66 24.30
CA PHE A 141 7.15 10.27 23.97
C PHE A 141 6.16 9.74 22.94
N GLY A 142 6.61 8.80 22.10
CA GLY A 142 5.77 8.09 21.17
C GLY A 142 6.44 6.79 20.73
N TYR A 143 5.66 5.81 20.29
CA TYR A 143 6.20 4.60 19.65
C TYR A 143 6.10 4.72 18.13
N ILE A 144 7.20 4.41 17.44
CA ILE A 144 7.27 4.39 15.99
C ILE A 144 6.34 3.29 15.47
N SER A 145 5.37 3.66 14.63
CA SER A 145 4.50 2.72 13.94
C SER A 145 5.01 2.41 12.54
N SER A 146 5.51 3.42 11.83
CA SER A 146 6.15 3.25 10.52
C SER A 146 7.12 4.39 10.25
N TYR A 147 8.10 4.12 9.41
CA TYR A 147 9.04 5.10 8.87
C TYR A 147 9.05 5.00 7.35
N ASP A 148 8.83 6.10 6.68
CA ASP A 148 8.96 6.26 5.24
C ASP A 148 10.24 7.02 4.95
N SER A 149 11.25 6.31 4.41
CA SER A 149 12.57 6.84 4.11
C SER A 149 12.60 7.79 2.92
N ASP A 150 11.67 7.64 1.98
CA ASP A 150 11.65 8.42 0.73
C ASP A 150 11.25 9.87 0.99
N VAL A 151 10.40 10.04 1.99
CA VAL A 151 9.89 11.35 2.38
C VAL A 151 10.26 11.76 3.80
N ASN A 152 11.08 10.98 4.51
CA ASN A 152 11.49 11.22 5.89
C ASN A 152 10.32 11.48 6.84
N VAL A 153 9.30 10.64 6.80
CA VAL A 153 8.12 10.72 7.67
C VAL A 153 8.06 9.56 8.62
N ILE A 154 7.94 9.86 9.90
CA ILE A 154 7.63 8.86 10.92
C ILE A 154 6.16 9.01 11.33
N LYS A 155 5.40 7.91 11.26
CA LYS A 155 4.09 7.80 11.89
C LYS A 155 4.25 7.14 13.26
N TYR A 156 3.58 7.67 14.27
CA TYR A 156 3.77 7.22 15.64
C TYR A 156 2.47 7.19 16.44
N ILE A 157 2.52 6.44 17.52
CA ILE A 157 1.44 6.31 18.51
C ILE A 157 1.88 6.97 19.80
N GLN A 158 1.00 7.78 20.38
CA GLN A 158 1.13 8.24 21.76
C GLN A 158 0.05 7.60 22.61
N ASP A 159 0.43 7.09 23.77
CA ASP A 159 -0.47 6.50 24.74
C ASP A 159 -0.08 6.96 26.13
N ARG A 160 -1.04 7.03 27.04
CA ARG A 160 -0.81 7.38 28.44
C ARG A 160 0.21 6.47 29.12
N SER A 161 0.26 5.20 28.73
CA SER A 161 1.22 4.24 29.28
C SER A 161 2.68 4.64 29.06
N LEU A 162 2.99 5.46 28.06
CA LEU A 162 4.33 5.99 27.82
C LEU A 162 4.83 6.96 28.88
N TYR A 163 3.92 7.52 29.66
CA TYR A 163 4.21 8.49 30.71
C TYR A 163 4.24 7.86 32.12
N PHE A 164 4.03 6.56 32.21
CA PHE A 164 4.28 5.79 33.42
C PHE A 164 5.76 5.41 33.59
N GLY A 165 6.64 6.18 33.04
CA GLY A 165 8.07 6.13 33.02
C GLY A 165 8.74 4.95 33.69
N ASN A 166 9.32 5.17 34.83
CA ASN A 166 9.90 4.14 35.63
C ASN A 166 8.82 3.54 36.55
N LYS A 167 8.51 2.25 36.41
CA LYS A 167 7.52 1.54 37.23
C LYS A 167 7.74 1.69 38.74
N ASN A 168 8.93 2.13 39.13
CA ASN A 168 9.31 2.37 40.53
C ASN A 168 9.22 3.85 40.94
N ASP A 169 8.88 4.75 40.03
CA ASP A 169 8.78 6.18 40.30
C ASP A 169 7.31 6.59 40.43
N GLN A 170 6.86 6.77 41.67
CA GLN A 170 5.50 7.21 41.97
C GLN A 170 5.19 8.62 41.47
N THR A 171 6.20 9.44 41.17
CA THR A 171 6.02 10.78 40.65
C THR A 171 5.41 10.77 39.27
N ASP A 172 5.82 9.83 38.42
CA ASP A 172 5.24 9.68 37.07
C ASP A 172 3.80 9.22 37.12
N TYR A 173 3.48 8.32 38.06
CA TYR A 173 2.10 7.87 38.29
C TYR A 173 1.21 9.02 38.77
N ALA A 174 1.68 9.82 39.71
CA ALA A 174 0.96 10.98 40.22
C ALA A 174 0.73 12.03 39.13
N ASN A 175 1.71 12.23 38.28
CA ASN A 175 1.59 13.14 37.11
C ASN A 175 0.52 12.67 36.14
N VAL A 176 0.42 11.41 35.84
CA VAL A 176 -0.62 10.85 34.94
C VAL A 176 -2.00 10.92 35.60
N THR A 177 -2.13 10.61 36.90
CA THR A 177 -3.41 10.64 37.60
C THR A 177 -3.93 12.05 37.83
N ASN A 178 -3.05 13.03 38.00
CA ASN A 178 -3.40 14.45 38.12
C ASN A 178 -3.71 15.16 36.79
N GLY A 179 -3.83 14.42 35.70
CA GLY A 179 -4.14 14.97 34.40
C GLY A 179 -2.97 15.73 33.72
N SER A 180 -1.80 15.67 34.29
CA SER A 180 -0.57 16.10 33.62
C SER A 180 -0.10 14.95 32.70
N GLN A 181 -0.07 14.91 31.80
CA GLN A 181 -0.42 14.95 30.43
C GLN A 181 0.56 14.28 29.50
N GLN A 182 0.01 13.58 28.60
CA GLN A 182 0.62 13.28 27.34
C GLN A 182 1.09 14.61 26.70
N PHE A 183 2.41 14.80 26.58
CA PHE A 183 2.97 15.95 25.91
C PHE A 183 3.10 15.66 24.41
N ASP A 184 2.62 16.59 23.60
CA ASP A 184 2.77 16.49 22.16
C ASP A 184 4.18 16.89 21.72
N PHE A 185 4.65 16.27 20.65
CA PHE A 185 5.86 16.73 19.96
C PHE A 185 5.64 18.15 19.45
N VAL A 186 6.71 18.94 19.47
CA VAL A 186 6.66 20.34 19.06
C VAL A 186 7.57 20.62 17.87
N SER A 187 7.14 21.55 17.06
CA SER A 187 7.93 22.03 15.91
C SER A 187 8.98 23.04 16.37
N THR A 188 10.07 22.52 16.88
CA THR A 188 11.20 23.33 17.39
C THR A 188 12.53 22.81 16.86
N THR A 189 13.62 23.49 17.17
CA THR A 189 14.98 23.05 16.86
C THR A 189 15.45 21.90 17.73
N SER A 190 14.70 21.50 18.78
CA SER A 190 15.00 20.33 19.59
C SER A 190 14.84 19.07 18.74
N GLN A 191 15.88 18.24 18.73
CA GLN A 191 15.86 17.00 17.98
C GLN A 191 14.91 15.99 18.62
N VAL A 192 14.26 15.20 17.75
CA VAL A 192 13.54 13.99 18.13
C VAL A 192 14.52 12.83 18.07
N SER A 193 14.75 12.17 19.22
CA SER A 193 15.64 11.02 19.32
C SER A 193 14.85 9.70 19.26
N PHE A 194 15.51 8.66 18.79
CA PHE A 194 15.02 7.29 18.75
C PHE A 194 16.19 6.31 18.91
N PRO A 195 15.95 5.02 19.19
CA PRO A 195 17.04 4.07 19.33
C PRO A 195 17.93 4.04 18.09
N GLY A 196 19.21 4.38 18.25
CA GLY A 196 20.19 4.40 17.18
C GLY A 196 20.23 5.67 16.31
N GLY A 197 19.49 6.73 16.69
CA GLY A 197 19.54 7.96 15.91
C GLY A 197 18.69 9.12 16.42
N SER A 198 18.62 10.16 15.60
CA SER A 198 17.81 11.35 15.86
C SER A 198 17.47 12.07 14.55
N GLY A 199 16.46 12.93 14.60
CA GLY A 199 16.08 13.76 13.47
C GLY A 199 15.64 15.16 13.88
N SER A 200 15.76 16.11 12.97
CA SER A 200 15.29 17.49 13.12
C SER A 200 13.94 17.64 12.42
N VAL A 201 12.93 18.16 13.12
CA VAL A 201 11.62 18.42 12.54
C VAL A 201 11.73 19.45 11.41
N GLU A 202 11.03 19.24 10.31
CA GLU A 202 10.99 20.20 9.20
C GLU A 202 9.97 21.31 9.48
N THR A 203 10.36 22.27 10.30
CA THR A 203 9.50 23.29 10.88
C THR A 203 8.81 24.21 9.87
N THR A 204 9.29 24.26 8.63
CA THR A 204 8.72 25.08 7.56
C THR A 204 7.74 24.29 6.65
N PHE A 205 7.67 22.97 6.81
CA PHE A 205 6.84 22.14 5.96
C PHE A 205 5.37 22.17 6.40
N SER A 206 4.49 22.64 5.51
CA SER A 206 3.05 22.74 5.76
C SER A 206 2.29 22.41 4.48
N SER A 207 2.07 21.11 4.24
CA SER A 207 1.26 20.59 3.13
C SER A 207 0.93 19.11 3.34
N GLY A 208 0.13 18.53 2.44
CA GLY A 208 0.04 17.09 2.28
C GLY A 208 1.31 16.53 1.67
N ILE A 209 1.51 15.22 1.76
CA ILE A 209 2.67 14.53 1.19
C ILE A 209 2.22 13.24 0.51
N THR A 210 2.86 12.92 -0.60
CA THR A 210 2.72 11.64 -1.28
C THR A 210 4.05 10.90 -1.26
N THR A 211 4.00 9.59 -1.20
CA THR A 211 5.14 8.70 -1.39
C THR A 211 4.93 7.83 -2.61
N ASP A 212 5.99 7.32 -3.19
CA ASP A 212 5.91 6.41 -4.31
C ASP A 212 5.91 4.95 -3.82
N VAL A 213 4.85 4.23 -4.13
CA VAL A 213 4.73 2.80 -3.85
C VAL A 213 4.51 2.06 -5.17
N ASN A 214 5.50 1.28 -5.59
CA ASN A 214 5.46 0.54 -6.87
C ASN A 214 5.10 1.43 -8.07
N ASN A 215 5.75 2.58 -8.20
CA ASN A 215 5.51 3.61 -9.22
C ASN A 215 4.10 4.24 -9.17
N ASN A 216 3.44 4.20 -8.02
CA ASN A 216 2.18 4.88 -7.80
C ASN A 216 2.33 5.92 -6.68
N ASN A 217 1.97 7.17 -6.96
CA ASN A 217 1.90 8.21 -5.95
C ASN A 217 0.75 7.95 -4.99
N VAL A 218 1.09 7.68 -3.73
CA VAL A 218 0.13 7.39 -2.66
C VAL A 218 0.15 8.52 -1.64
N ALA A 219 -1.01 9.10 -1.35
CA ALA A 219 -1.14 10.08 -0.28
C ALA A 219 -0.91 9.42 1.09
N LEU A 220 -0.11 10.05 1.95
CA LEU A 220 0.12 9.55 3.32
C LEU A 220 -1.07 9.76 4.26
N GLY A 221 -2.12 10.44 3.79
CA GLY A 221 -3.38 10.59 4.50
C GLY A 221 -3.37 11.60 5.64
N VAL A 222 -2.40 12.51 5.66
CA VAL A 222 -2.30 13.56 6.67
C VAL A 222 -1.81 14.86 6.05
N SER A 223 -2.24 16.00 6.63
CA SER A 223 -1.74 17.32 6.28
C SER A 223 -0.83 17.82 7.39
N PHE A 224 0.37 18.24 7.03
CA PHE A 224 1.36 18.76 7.95
C PHE A 224 1.19 20.26 8.17
N THR A 225 1.46 20.67 9.40
CA THR A 225 1.64 22.07 9.79
C THR A 225 2.96 22.15 10.54
N SER A 226 3.89 22.90 10.02
CA SER A 226 5.24 23.06 10.61
C SER A 226 5.91 21.71 10.93
N GLY A 227 5.81 20.74 10.00
CA GLY A 227 6.42 19.43 10.11
C GLY A 227 5.69 18.42 11.01
N LEU A 228 4.57 18.78 11.62
CA LEU A 228 3.76 17.92 12.45
C LEU A 228 2.38 17.71 11.83
N ALA A 229 1.84 16.50 11.95
CA ALA A 229 0.49 16.21 11.49
C ALA A 229 -0.33 15.45 12.54
N SER A 230 -1.56 15.93 12.73
CA SER A 230 -2.57 15.24 13.51
C SER A 230 -3.18 14.07 12.74
N PRO A 231 -3.79 13.09 13.41
CA PRO A 231 -4.58 12.07 12.76
C PRO A 231 -5.75 12.66 11.95
N GLU A 232 -6.24 11.92 10.97
CA GLU A 232 -7.48 12.28 10.26
C GLU A 232 -8.72 11.81 11.02
N ILE A 233 -8.61 10.67 11.70
CA ILE A 233 -9.70 10.05 12.43
C ILE A 233 -9.37 9.86 13.91
N ASN A 234 -10.40 9.85 14.74
CA ASN A 234 -10.26 9.50 16.15
C ASN A 234 -9.98 8.01 16.30
N LYS A 235 -8.88 7.68 16.97
CA LYS A 235 -8.55 6.29 17.33
C LYS A 235 -9.66 5.67 18.15
N GLY A 236 -10.11 4.47 17.76
CA GLY A 236 -11.16 3.73 18.48
C GLY A 236 -12.57 4.27 18.28
N SER A 237 -12.80 5.12 17.28
CA SER A 237 -14.14 5.58 16.89
C SER A 237 -14.73 4.73 15.77
N GLY A 238 -16.03 4.84 15.55
CA GLY A 238 -16.78 4.12 14.52
C GLY A 238 -17.38 2.81 15.01
N ASP A 239 -18.10 2.13 14.11
CA ASP A 239 -18.78 0.87 14.38
C ASP A 239 -17.90 -0.30 13.94
N LEU A 240 -17.65 -1.22 14.85
CA LEU A 240 -16.87 -2.42 14.56
C LEU A 240 -17.74 -3.43 13.80
N LEU A 241 -17.38 -3.73 12.54
CA LEU A 241 -18.10 -4.69 11.71
C LEU A 241 -17.56 -6.11 11.82
N TYR A 242 -16.25 -6.25 12.01
CA TYR A 242 -15.58 -7.54 11.99
C TYR A 242 -14.26 -7.48 12.77
N ILE A 243 -13.96 -8.55 13.50
CA ILE A 243 -12.67 -8.76 14.16
C ILE A 243 -12.14 -10.13 13.79
N ASP A 244 -10.89 -10.19 13.34
CA ASP A 244 -10.13 -11.41 13.15
C ASP A 244 -8.95 -11.44 14.13
N ASN A 245 -8.98 -12.38 15.07
CA ASN A 245 -7.90 -12.60 16.01
C ASN A 245 -6.92 -13.61 15.39
N ARG A 246 -5.76 -13.14 15.03
CA ARG A 246 -4.70 -13.98 14.46
C ARG A 246 -3.62 -14.24 15.50
N ALA A 247 -3.29 -15.50 15.67
CA ALA A 247 -2.12 -15.87 16.46
C ALA A 247 -0.85 -15.36 15.76
N LYS A 248 0.16 -15.00 16.57
CA LYS A 248 1.48 -14.69 16.05
C LYS A 248 1.98 -15.89 15.22
N ILE A 249 2.36 -15.64 13.97
CA ILE A 249 2.92 -16.66 13.09
C ILE A 249 4.45 -16.54 13.17
N SER A 250 5.09 -17.60 13.63
CA SER A 250 6.54 -17.78 13.53
C SER A 250 6.80 -18.97 12.62
N ARG A 251 7.54 -18.77 11.55
CA ARG A 251 7.82 -19.80 10.55
C ARG A 251 9.29 -20.18 10.57
N ASN A 252 9.57 -21.43 10.26
CA ASN A 252 10.94 -21.87 10.06
C ASN A 252 11.46 -21.29 8.74
N LEU A 253 12.69 -20.79 8.73
CA LEU A 253 13.37 -20.24 7.54
C LEU A 253 13.48 -21.22 6.35
N ARG A 254 13.30 -22.51 6.59
CA ARG A 254 13.32 -23.55 5.55
C ARG A 254 11.94 -24.07 5.18
N GLN A 255 10.88 -23.46 5.69
CA GLN A 255 9.52 -23.86 5.39
C GLN A 255 9.18 -23.55 3.93
N LYS A 256 8.56 -24.54 3.26
CA LYS A 256 7.98 -24.39 1.92
C LYS A 256 6.52 -24.76 2.00
N GLU A 257 5.70 -24.02 1.31
CA GLU A 257 4.26 -24.30 1.21
C GLU A 257 3.87 -24.47 -0.24
N ASP A 258 3.22 -25.59 -0.54
CA ASP A 258 2.68 -25.90 -1.86
C ASP A 258 1.16 -25.76 -1.80
N ILE A 259 0.62 -24.84 -2.59
CA ILE A 259 -0.83 -24.67 -2.75
C ILE A 259 -1.21 -25.24 -4.11
N LYS A 260 -2.16 -26.15 -4.11
CA LYS A 260 -2.76 -26.76 -5.30
C LYS A 260 -4.25 -26.49 -5.28
N ILE A 261 -4.72 -25.77 -6.27
CA ILE A 261 -6.16 -25.48 -6.44
C ILE A 261 -6.60 -26.16 -7.73
N ILE A 262 -7.55 -27.05 -7.63
CA ILE A 262 -8.18 -27.70 -8.79
C ILE A 262 -9.49 -27.00 -9.04
N LEU A 263 -9.62 -26.39 -10.21
CA LEU A 263 -10.86 -25.81 -10.70
C LEU A 263 -11.49 -26.82 -11.67
N GLU A 264 -12.72 -27.17 -11.43
CA GLU A 264 -13.54 -28.06 -12.26
C GLU A 264 -14.67 -27.24 -12.89
N PHE A 265 -14.91 -27.43 -14.22
CA PHE A 265 -15.86 -26.63 -15.00
C PHE A 265 -17.01 -27.47 -15.51
#